data_02330e9fbb631f80b5e818028690cd97
#
_entry.id   02330e9fbb631f80b5e818028690cd97
#
_cell.length_a   1.000
_cell.length_b   1.000
_cell.length_c   1.000
_cell.angle_alpha   90.00
_cell.angle_beta   90.00
_cell.angle_gamma   90.00
#
_symmetry.space_group_name_H-M   'P 1'
#
loop_
_entity.id
_entity.type
_entity.pdbx_description
1 polymer ?
#
loop_
_entity_poly.entity_id
_entity_poly.type
_entity_poly.pdbx_seq_one_letter_code
_entity_poly.pdbx_strand_id
1 'polypeptide(L)'
;DVAIVDTSADGVTVETPPSLDPSRRSARITLDNAAVTVLAGGATALRDLNRVILSADAVGIAAECTESAAAYANEREQFGRPIAMFQAVKHHCANVAAATEKATCAVWDAARAASTGGDQLSYAAAVAATLAAPAADLCANLSTQVHGGIAITWEHDAHLYMRRSSVLLGHLDADAAARDLTDLVRRGVTREKAIELPPEAEAIRDEVRAFAERIK
;
A
#
# COMPACT_ATOMS: atom_id res chain seq x y z
N ASP A 1 -21.01 -7.52 10.20
CA ASP A 1 -21.99 -6.53 9.77
C ASP A 1 -21.36 -5.14 9.68
N VAL A 2 -21.95 -4.25 8.92
CA VAL A 2 -21.59 -2.83 8.82
C VAL A 2 -22.79 -2.01 9.32
N ALA A 3 -22.53 -1.00 10.13
CA ALA A 3 -23.54 -0.02 10.54
C ALA A 3 -23.35 1.28 9.76
N ILE A 4 -24.42 1.78 9.17
CA ILE A 4 -24.48 3.13 8.59
C ILE A 4 -25.18 4.03 9.61
N VAL A 5 -24.55 5.14 9.94
CA VAL A 5 -25.06 6.13 10.87
C VAL A 5 -25.05 7.51 10.23
N ASP A 6 -26.13 8.28 10.47
CA ASP A 6 -26.15 9.69 10.14
C ASP A 6 -25.40 10.47 11.22
N THR A 7 -24.34 11.18 10.83
CA THR A 7 -23.52 11.94 11.76
C THR A 7 -24.23 13.14 12.39
N SER A 8 -25.40 13.52 11.89
CA SER A 8 -26.27 14.56 12.46
C SER A 8 -27.38 14.01 13.36
N ALA A 9 -27.48 12.66 13.49
CA ALA A 9 -28.52 12.03 14.30
C ALA A 9 -28.29 12.21 15.81
N ASP A 10 -29.37 12.10 16.58
CA ASP A 10 -29.32 12.09 18.05
C ASP A 10 -28.43 10.93 18.54
N GLY A 11 -27.64 11.18 19.57
CA GLY A 11 -26.73 10.20 20.13
C GLY A 11 -25.41 10.05 19.34
N VAL A 12 -25.14 10.89 18.33
CA VAL A 12 -23.87 10.92 17.59
C VAL A 12 -23.09 12.17 17.97
N THR A 13 -21.86 11.97 18.43
CA THR A 13 -20.91 13.07 18.70
C THR A 13 -19.72 12.93 17.76
N VAL A 14 -19.40 14.02 17.04
CA VAL A 14 -18.26 14.09 16.12
C VAL A 14 -17.28 15.13 16.63
N GLU A 15 -16.07 14.68 16.98
CA GLU A 15 -14.97 15.55 17.40
C GLU A 15 -13.88 15.50 16.35
N THR A 16 -13.30 16.66 16.01
CA THR A 16 -12.16 16.76 15.08
C THR A 16 -10.88 17.09 15.85
N PRO A 17 -10.16 16.10 16.34
CA PRO A 17 -8.88 16.32 17.04
C PRO A 17 -7.81 16.78 16.04
N PRO A 18 -6.70 17.41 16.53
CA PRO A 18 -5.52 17.65 15.70
C PRO A 18 -5.04 16.34 15.06
N SER A 19 -4.83 16.37 13.74
CA SER A 19 -4.33 15.23 12.99
C SER A 19 -2.82 15.33 12.76
N LEU A 20 -2.12 14.20 12.84
CA LEU A 20 -0.72 14.11 12.42
C LEU A 20 -0.59 14.47 10.94
N ASP A 21 -1.52 13.99 10.11
CA ASP A 21 -1.59 14.26 8.67
C ASP A 21 -2.52 15.46 8.39
N PRO A 22 -1.98 16.63 8.01
CA PRO A 22 -2.80 17.79 7.70
C PRO A 22 -3.50 17.70 6.34
N SER A 23 -3.11 16.76 5.47
CA SER A 23 -3.70 16.57 4.14
C SER A 23 -5.06 15.89 4.19
N ARG A 24 -5.41 15.24 5.30
CA ARG A 24 -6.68 14.53 5.51
C ARG A 24 -7.30 14.92 6.85
N ARG A 25 -8.60 15.10 6.86
CA ARG A 25 -9.34 15.32 8.11
C ARG A 25 -9.66 13.97 8.74
N SER A 26 -9.47 13.89 10.05
CA SER A 26 -9.91 12.76 10.87
C SER A 26 -10.91 13.22 11.92
N ALA A 27 -11.79 12.33 12.35
CA ALA A 27 -12.73 12.60 13.41
C ALA A 27 -12.82 11.41 14.36
N ARG A 28 -13.10 11.71 15.62
CA ARG A 28 -13.57 10.73 16.60
C ARG A 28 -15.08 10.76 16.60
N ILE A 29 -15.68 9.60 16.35
CA ILE A 29 -17.14 9.45 16.39
C ILE A 29 -17.49 8.62 17.63
N THR A 30 -18.34 9.19 18.48
CA THR A 30 -18.90 8.50 19.66
C THR A 30 -20.38 8.27 19.42
N LEU A 31 -20.85 7.05 19.62
CA LEU A 31 -22.23 6.64 19.47
C LEU A 31 -22.80 6.32 20.85
N ASP A 32 -23.86 7.02 21.24
CA ASP A 32 -24.61 6.76 22.46
C ASP A 32 -26.08 6.55 22.10
N ASN A 33 -26.48 5.29 22.04
CA ASN A 33 -27.83 4.88 21.68
C ASN A 33 -28.31 5.45 20.31
N ALA A 34 -27.42 5.71 19.39
CA ALA A 34 -27.70 6.27 18.08
C ALA A 34 -28.44 5.27 17.17
N ALA A 35 -29.40 5.75 16.40
CA ALA A 35 -30.05 4.95 15.39
C ALA A 35 -29.09 4.60 14.24
N VAL A 36 -29.06 3.33 13.85
CA VAL A 36 -28.17 2.85 12.76
C VAL A 36 -28.96 1.97 11.79
N THR A 37 -28.55 1.97 10.52
CA THR A 37 -28.95 0.97 9.54
C THR A 37 -27.91 -0.11 9.43
N VAL A 38 -28.25 -1.37 9.68
CA VAL A 38 -27.31 -2.49 9.64
C VAL A 38 -27.33 -3.14 8.26
N LEU A 39 -26.14 -3.26 7.67
CA LEU A 39 -25.90 -4.07 6.48
C LEU A 39 -25.27 -5.39 6.91
N ALA A 40 -26.06 -6.45 6.83
CA ALA A 40 -25.59 -7.78 7.19
C ALA A 40 -24.51 -8.28 6.23
N GLY A 41 -23.43 -8.88 6.78
CA GLY A 41 -22.38 -9.55 6.00
C GLY A 41 -21.39 -8.62 5.28
N GLY A 42 -21.57 -7.28 5.33
CA GLY A 42 -20.75 -6.33 4.55
C GLY A 42 -19.33 -6.06 5.08
N ALA A 43 -19.02 -6.48 6.31
CA ALA A 43 -17.78 -6.05 7.00
C ALA A 43 -16.49 -6.49 6.27
N THR A 44 -16.43 -7.71 5.76
CA THR A 44 -15.27 -8.22 5.02
C THR A 44 -15.05 -7.44 3.73
N ALA A 45 -16.10 -7.25 2.93
CA ALA A 45 -16.01 -6.52 1.67
C ALA A 45 -15.57 -5.06 1.90
N LEU A 46 -16.14 -4.39 2.93
CA LEU A 46 -15.76 -3.02 3.28
C LEU A 46 -14.29 -2.93 3.69
N ARG A 47 -13.82 -3.85 4.56
CA ARG A 47 -12.40 -3.92 4.97
C ARG A 47 -11.49 -4.10 3.78
N ASP A 48 -11.82 -5.04 2.89
CA ASP A 48 -10.96 -5.39 1.76
C ASP A 48 -10.91 -4.25 0.72
N LEU A 49 -12.03 -3.60 0.42
CA LEU A 49 -12.06 -2.42 -0.42
C LEU A 49 -11.29 -1.24 0.20
N ASN A 50 -11.41 -1.04 1.51
CA ASN A 50 -10.63 -0.04 2.24
C ASN A 50 -9.13 -0.30 2.12
N ARG A 51 -8.70 -1.57 2.25
CA ARG A 51 -7.30 -1.96 2.02
C ARG A 51 -6.84 -1.62 0.60
N VAL A 52 -7.64 -1.89 -0.42
CA VAL A 52 -7.29 -1.56 -1.82
C VAL A 52 -7.10 -0.05 -1.99
N ILE A 53 -8.05 0.75 -1.52
CA ILE A 53 -8.04 2.21 -1.68
C ILE A 53 -6.87 2.85 -0.93
N LEU A 54 -6.66 2.48 0.33
CA LEU A 54 -5.56 3.03 1.14
C LEU A 54 -4.19 2.53 0.64
N SER A 55 -4.11 1.31 0.11
CA SER A 55 -2.90 0.82 -0.52
C SER A 55 -2.56 1.57 -1.81
N ALA A 56 -3.56 1.99 -2.59
CA ALA A 56 -3.34 2.82 -3.77
C ALA A 56 -2.80 4.22 -3.40
N ASP A 57 -3.32 4.82 -2.31
CA ASP A 57 -2.79 6.07 -1.76
C ASP A 57 -1.33 5.91 -1.30
N ALA A 58 -1.02 4.81 -0.60
CA ALA A 58 0.34 4.49 -0.16
C ALA A 58 1.33 4.33 -1.33
N VAL A 59 0.92 3.66 -2.41
CA VAL A 59 1.74 3.51 -3.63
C VAL A 59 1.98 4.86 -4.31
N GLY A 60 1.00 5.76 -4.31
CA GLY A 60 1.19 7.12 -4.83
C GLY A 60 2.30 7.88 -4.08
N ILE A 61 2.33 7.76 -2.75
CA ILE A 61 3.42 8.34 -1.92
C ILE A 61 4.77 7.68 -2.26
N ALA A 62 4.81 6.36 -2.35
CA ALA A 62 6.04 5.63 -2.65
C ALA A 62 6.60 6.03 -4.02
N ALA A 63 5.75 6.17 -5.04
CA ALA A 63 6.14 6.58 -6.38
C ALA A 63 6.74 7.98 -6.39
N GLU A 64 6.02 8.97 -5.82
CA GLU A 64 6.50 10.35 -5.75
C GLU A 64 7.82 10.47 -5.00
N CYS A 65 7.94 9.82 -3.83
CA CYS A 65 9.18 9.81 -3.06
C CYS A 65 10.34 9.17 -3.82
N THR A 66 10.07 8.15 -4.65
CA THR A 66 11.07 7.48 -5.48
C THR A 66 11.56 8.39 -6.59
N GLU A 67 10.65 9.02 -7.33
CA GLU A 67 10.96 9.93 -8.43
C GLU A 67 11.71 11.17 -7.93
N SER A 68 11.19 11.80 -6.88
CA SER A 68 11.79 13.00 -6.27
C SER A 68 13.20 12.72 -5.73
N ALA A 69 13.42 11.60 -5.03
CA ALA A 69 14.74 11.23 -4.54
C ALA A 69 15.74 11.00 -5.68
N ALA A 70 15.33 10.32 -6.74
CA ALA A 70 16.18 10.06 -7.90
C ALA A 70 16.53 11.35 -8.65
N ALA A 71 15.56 12.23 -8.87
CA ALA A 71 15.76 13.53 -9.51
C ALA A 71 16.76 14.38 -8.71
N TYR A 72 16.48 14.58 -7.42
CA TYR A 72 17.35 15.36 -6.55
C TYR A 72 18.78 14.80 -6.49
N ALA A 73 18.93 13.48 -6.41
CA ALA A 73 20.25 12.85 -6.36
C ALA A 73 21.09 13.11 -7.62
N ASN A 74 20.45 13.28 -8.79
CA ASN A 74 21.12 13.58 -10.04
C ASN A 74 21.49 15.06 -10.19
N GLU A 75 20.73 15.97 -9.56
CA GLU A 75 20.93 17.43 -9.65
C GLU A 75 21.85 17.96 -8.55
N ARG A 76 21.75 17.43 -7.34
CA ARG A 76 22.50 17.91 -6.18
C ARG A 76 23.97 17.49 -6.27
N GLU A 77 24.86 18.47 -6.26
CA GLU A 77 26.30 18.24 -6.24
C GLU A 77 26.89 18.42 -4.83
N GLN A 78 27.76 17.49 -4.46
CA GLN A 78 28.64 17.56 -3.29
C GLN A 78 29.95 16.85 -3.59
N PHE A 79 31.05 17.35 -3.04
CA PHE A 79 32.39 16.81 -3.28
C PHE A 79 32.75 16.76 -4.77
N GLY A 80 32.30 17.78 -5.54
CA GLY A 80 32.61 17.95 -6.96
C GLY A 80 31.89 17.01 -7.93
N ARG A 81 30.79 16.38 -7.51
CA ARG A 81 29.96 15.49 -8.36
C ARG A 81 28.53 15.36 -7.85
N PRO A 82 27.58 14.94 -8.71
CA PRO A 82 26.21 14.62 -8.27
C PRO A 82 26.21 13.56 -7.16
N ILE A 83 25.34 13.73 -6.16
CA ILE A 83 25.27 12.78 -5.04
C ILE A 83 24.82 11.38 -5.47
N ALA A 84 24.13 11.26 -6.61
CA ALA A 84 23.83 9.96 -7.25
C ALA A 84 25.06 9.12 -7.54
N MET A 85 26.25 9.70 -7.59
CA MET A 85 27.51 8.96 -7.81
C MET A 85 28.00 8.21 -6.58
N PHE A 86 27.46 8.49 -5.39
CA PHE A 86 27.83 7.80 -4.16
C PHE A 86 27.03 6.52 -3.97
N GLN A 87 27.71 5.43 -3.62
CA GLN A 87 27.10 4.10 -3.50
C GLN A 87 25.92 4.07 -2.52
N ALA A 88 26.04 4.73 -1.37
CA ALA A 88 24.95 4.76 -0.37
C ALA A 88 23.68 5.39 -0.93
N VAL A 89 23.80 6.50 -1.67
CA VAL A 89 22.66 7.17 -2.32
C VAL A 89 22.02 6.28 -3.38
N LYS A 90 22.87 5.62 -4.21
CA LYS A 90 22.39 4.64 -5.22
C LYS A 90 21.59 3.52 -4.58
N HIS A 91 22.06 2.99 -3.45
CA HIS A 91 21.35 1.91 -2.74
C HIS A 91 20.03 2.39 -2.15
N HIS A 92 19.96 3.61 -1.63
CA HIS A 92 18.68 4.18 -1.20
C HIS A 92 17.69 4.28 -2.37
N CYS A 93 18.11 4.85 -3.50
CA CYS A 93 17.25 4.97 -4.69
C CYS A 93 16.83 3.58 -5.23
N ALA A 94 17.73 2.60 -5.25
CA ALA A 94 17.39 1.24 -5.67
C ALA A 94 16.38 0.55 -4.73
N ASN A 95 16.55 0.73 -3.42
CA ASN A 95 15.64 0.15 -2.42
C ASN A 95 14.23 0.74 -2.51
N VAL A 96 14.10 2.06 -2.67
CA VAL A 96 12.79 2.70 -2.81
C VAL A 96 12.13 2.29 -4.13
N ALA A 97 12.87 2.21 -5.24
CA ALA A 97 12.34 1.75 -6.52
C ALA A 97 11.81 0.31 -6.42
N ALA A 98 12.58 -0.61 -5.83
CA ALA A 98 12.17 -2.00 -5.66
C ALA A 98 10.96 -2.15 -4.74
N ALA A 99 10.84 -1.34 -3.68
CA ALA A 99 9.69 -1.35 -2.77
C ALA A 99 8.44 -0.82 -3.47
N THR A 100 8.57 0.29 -4.22
CA THR A 100 7.49 0.90 -4.99
C THR A 100 6.93 -0.07 -6.03
N GLU A 101 7.79 -0.69 -6.84
CA GLU A 101 7.36 -1.65 -7.87
C GLU A 101 6.62 -2.86 -7.28
N LYS A 102 7.14 -3.44 -6.20
CA LYS A 102 6.45 -4.55 -5.52
C LYS A 102 5.05 -4.16 -5.04
N ALA A 103 4.96 -3.01 -4.39
CA ALA A 103 3.69 -2.51 -3.86
C ALA A 103 2.71 -2.19 -5.00
N THR A 104 3.19 -1.55 -6.07
CA THR A 104 2.40 -1.22 -7.27
C THR A 104 1.78 -2.47 -7.89
N CYS A 105 2.58 -3.51 -8.12
CA CYS A 105 2.07 -4.78 -8.66
C CYS A 105 0.98 -5.39 -7.77
N ALA A 106 1.17 -5.38 -6.45
CA ALA A 106 0.21 -5.93 -5.51
C ALA A 106 -1.10 -5.13 -5.49
N VAL A 107 -1.02 -3.81 -5.54
CA VAL A 107 -2.21 -2.94 -5.55
C VAL A 107 -3.00 -3.07 -6.85
N TRP A 108 -2.35 -3.15 -8.00
CA TRP A 108 -3.01 -3.40 -9.27
C TRP A 108 -3.69 -4.78 -9.31
N ASP A 109 -3.07 -5.81 -8.72
CA ASP A 109 -3.70 -7.12 -8.59
C ASP A 109 -4.95 -7.07 -7.69
N ALA A 110 -4.87 -6.35 -6.57
CA ALA A 110 -6.00 -6.16 -5.66
C ALA A 110 -7.14 -5.35 -6.31
N ALA A 111 -6.82 -4.31 -7.07
CA ALA A 111 -7.80 -3.53 -7.81
C ALA A 111 -8.55 -4.39 -8.84
N ARG A 112 -7.84 -5.26 -9.56
CA ARG A 112 -8.48 -6.23 -10.48
C ARG A 112 -9.34 -7.25 -9.74
N ALA A 113 -8.87 -7.75 -8.60
CA ALA A 113 -9.62 -8.70 -7.79
C ALA A 113 -10.93 -8.12 -7.23
N ALA A 114 -11.07 -6.78 -7.15
CA ALA A 114 -12.28 -6.13 -6.69
C ALA A 114 -13.50 -6.44 -7.57
N SER A 115 -13.31 -6.70 -8.86
CA SER A 115 -14.40 -7.11 -9.76
C SER A 115 -14.86 -8.55 -9.52
N THR A 116 -14.00 -9.42 -9.01
CA THR A 116 -14.32 -10.82 -8.69
C THR A 116 -14.96 -10.93 -7.30
N GLY A 117 -14.48 -10.15 -6.34
CA GLY A 117 -14.95 -10.17 -4.94
C GLY A 117 -14.54 -11.43 -4.17
N GLY A 118 -15.19 -11.65 -3.03
CA GLY A 118 -15.00 -12.85 -2.20
C GLY A 118 -13.54 -13.09 -1.78
N ASP A 119 -13.16 -14.36 -1.68
CA ASP A 119 -11.81 -14.75 -1.22
C ASP A 119 -10.70 -14.25 -2.16
N GLN A 120 -10.97 -14.03 -3.45
CA GLN A 120 -9.98 -13.47 -4.38
C GLN A 120 -9.66 -12.02 -4.04
N LEU A 121 -10.67 -11.21 -3.74
CA LEU A 121 -10.48 -9.85 -3.27
C LEU A 121 -9.79 -9.84 -1.90
N SER A 122 -10.26 -10.65 -0.94
CA SER A 122 -9.68 -10.72 0.41
C SER A 122 -8.20 -11.08 0.36
N TYR A 123 -7.83 -12.05 -0.49
CA TYR A 123 -6.44 -12.46 -0.68
C TYR A 123 -5.58 -11.33 -1.23
N ALA A 124 -5.99 -10.75 -2.35
CA ALA A 124 -5.21 -9.72 -3.03
C ALA A 124 -5.14 -8.40 -2.21
N ALA A 125 -6.23 -8.01 -1.55
CA ALA A 125 -6.27 -6.84 -0.68
C ALA A 125 -5.36 -7.00 0.55
N ALA A 126 -5.27 -8.21 1.11
CA ALA A 126 -4.36 -8.51 2.21
C ALA A 126 -2.89 -8.42 1.76
N VAL A 127 -2.55 -8.95 0.58
CA VAL A 127 -1.20 -8.81 0.00
C VAL A 127 -0.86 -7.35 -0.23
N ALA A 128 -1.77 -6.57 -0.83
CA ALA A 128 -1.57 -5.14 -1.08
C ALA A 128 -1.31 -4.36 0.21
N ALA A 129 -2.13 -4.55 1.25
CA ALA A 129 -1.97 -3.87 2.53
C ALA A 129 -0.66 -4.24 3.24
N THR A 130 -0.23 -5.51 3.14
CA THR A 130 1.03 -5.99 3.73
C THR A 130 2.25 -5.33 3.09
N LEU A 131 2.17 -4.97 1.81
CA LEU A 131 3.31 -4.42 1.05
C LEU A 131 3.27 -2.89 0.93
N ALA A 132 2.09 -2.29 0.73
CA ALA A 132 1.98 -0.89 0.31
C ALA A 132 2.32 0.10 1.45
N ALA A 133 1.77 -0.10 2.65
CA ALA A 133 2.03 0.83 3.74
C ALA A 133 3.51 0.83 4.21
N PRO A 134 4.17 -0.34 4.40
CA PRO A 134 5.61 -0.37 4.67
C PRO A 134 6.45 0.21 3.53
N ALA A 135 6.04 0.05 2.27
CA ALA A 135 6.73 0.65 1.13
C ALA A 135 6.65 2.17 1.16
N ALA A 136 5.46 2.74 1.41
CA ALA A 136 5.29 4.19 1.53
C ALA A 136 6.14 4.79 2.65
N ASP A 137 6.16 4.14 3.82
CA ASP A 137 6.98 4.58 4.96
C ASP A 137 8.49 4.51 4.63
N LEU A 138 8.95 3.40 4.08
CA LEU A 138 10.35 3.24 3.64
C LEU A 138 10.73 4.31 2.61
N CYS A 139 9.88 4.55 1.60
CA CYS A 139 10.15 5.50 0.54
C CYS A 139 10.18 6.94 1.07
N ALA A 140 9.24 7.33 1.94
CA ALA A 140 9.22 8.64 2.56
C ALA A 140 10.47 8.89 3.43
N ASN A 141 10.89 7.91 4.23
CA ASN A 141 12.08 7.99 5.06
C ASN A 141 13.36 8.08 4.24
N LEU A 142 13.55 7.21 3.24
CA LEU A 142 14.76 7.20 2.42
C LEU A 142 14.82 8.39 1.47
N SER A 143 13.69 8.87 0.94
CA SER A 143 13.63 10.12 0.19
C SER A 143 14.07 11.30 1.06
N THR A 144 13.56 11.40 2.29
CA THR A 144 14.01 12.41 3.26
C THR A 144 15.53 12.33 3.50
N GLN A 145 16.08 11.12 3.62
CA GLN A 145 17.51 10.91 3.80
C GLN A 145 18.33 11.36 2.58
N VAL A 146 17.85 11.11 1.36
CA VAL A 146 18.53 11.52 0.11
C VAL A 146 18.52 13.05 -0.03
N HIS A 147 17.41 13.73 0.29
CA HIS A 147 17.32 15.18 0.25
C HIS A 147 18.15 15.85 1.36
N GLY A 148 18.38 15.17 2.48
CA GLY A 148 19.17 15.70 3.59
C GLY A 148 18.53 16.91 4.26
N GLY A 149 19.32 17.95 4.55
CA GLY A 149 18.88 19.11 5.36
C GLY A 149 17.63 19.82 4.82
N ILE A 150 17.44 19.92 3.52
CA ILE A 150 16.25 20.59 2.94
C ILE A 150 14.95 19.85 3.29
N ALA A 151 14.98 18.53 3.38
CA ALA A 151 13.79 17.72 3.65
C ALA A 151 13.22 17.86 5.07
N ILE A 152 14.01 18.43 6.00
CA ILE A 152 13.55 18.72 7.38
C ILE A 152 13.08 20.17 7.57
N THR A 153 13.04 20.94 6.52
CA THR A 153 12.50 22.29 6.52
C THR A 153 11.03 22.31 6.10
N TRP A 154 10.33 23.41 6.40
CA TRP A 154 8.93 23.58 5.99
C TRP A 154 8.78 23.96 4.50
N GLU A 155 9.87 24.34 3.83
CA GLU A 155 9.88 24.67 2.40
C GLU A 155 9.80 23.44 1.49
N HIS A 156 10.09 22.24 2.04
CA HIS A 156 10.07 20.99 1.28
C HIS A 156 8.91 20.08 1.71
N ASP A 157 8.27 19.42 0.75
CA ASP A 157 7.06 18.61 0.96
C ASP A 157 7.31 17.25 1.66
N ALA A 158 8.55 16.88 1.93
CA ALA A 158 8.90 15.60 2.58
C ALA A 158 8.10 15.33 3.86
N HIS A 159 7.85 16.39 4.66
CA HIS A 159 7.07 16.26 5.89
C HIS A 159 5.60 15.84 5.64
N LEU A 160 5.02 16.16 4.47
CA LEU A 160 3.67 15.75 4.10
C LEU A 160 3.63 14.25 3.82
N TYR A 161 4.59 13.75 3.04
CA TYR A 161 4.69 12.32 2.73
C TYR A 161 4.97 11.47 3.96
N MET A 162 5.89 11.91 4.85
CA MET A 162 6.18 11.21 6.09
C MET A 162 4.97 11.13 7.02
N ARG A 163 4.24 12.22 7.20
CA ARG A 163 3.03 12.25 8.04
C ARG A 163 1.93 11.36 7.47
N ARG A 164 1.73 11.43 6.16
CA ARG A 164 0.71 10.62 5.47
C ARG A 164 1.06 9.14 5.52
N SER A 165 2.31 8.75 5.24
CA SER A 165 2.74 7.35 5.31
C SER A 165 2.60 6.78 6.72
N SER A 166 2.94 7.56 7.76
CA SER A 166 2.76 7.14 9.17
C SER A 166 1.28 6.88 9.51
N VAL A 167 0.37 7.73 9.02
CA VAL A 167 -1.08 7.52 9.22
C VAL A 167 -1.56 6.28 8.47
N LEU A 168 -1.10 6.06 7.23
CA LEU A 168 -1.45 4.88 6.45
C LEU A 168 -0.95 3.58 7.08
N LEU A 169 0.24 3.57 7.69
CA LEU A 169 0.73 2.42 8.48
C LEU A 169 -0.25 2.03 9.59
N GLY A 170 -0.79 3.01 10.32
CA GLY A 170 -1.78 2.76 11.37
C GLY A 170 -3.12 2.26 10.85
N HIS A 171 -3.57 2.75 9.68
CA HIS A 171 -4.87 2.38 9.11
C HIS A 171 -4.86 1.05 8.37
N LEU A 172 -3.77 0.71 7.67
CA LEU A 172 -3.68 -0.52 6.88
C LEU A 172 -3.35 -1.74 7.72
N ASP A 173 -2.72 -1.57 8.89
CA ASP A 173 -2.30 -2.66 9.80
C ASP A 173 -1.75 -3.87 9.03
N ALA A 174 -0.53 -3.71 8.53
CA ALA A 174 0.13 -4.73 7.69
C ALA A 174 0.22 -6.10 8.38
N ASP A 175 0.37 -6.11 9.71
CA ASP A 175 0.44 -7.35 10.49
C ASP A 175 -0.92 -8.05 10.57
N ALA A 176 -2.02 -7.30 10.73
CA ALA A 176 -3.36 -7.88 10.67
C ALA A 176 -3.65 -8.40 9.25
N ALA A 177 -3.26 -7.67 8.21
CA ALA A 177 -3.40 -8.11 6.83
C ALA A 177 -2.61 -9.40 6.55
N ALA A 178 -1.38 -9.53 7.06
CA ALA A 178 -0.57 -10.73 6.94
C ALA A 178 -1.19 -11.94 7.68
N ARG A 179 -1.81 -11.71 8.85
CA ARG A 179 -2.57 -12.76 9.56
C ARG A 179 -3.78 -13.23 8.75
N ASP A 180 -4.58 -12.30 8.23
CA ASP A 180 -5.73 -12.62 7.37
C ASP A 180 -5.30 -13.43 6.14
N LEU A 181 -4.21 -13.03 5.48
CA LEU A 181 -3.64 -13.76 4.35
C LEU A 181 -3.22 -15.18 4.74
N THR A 182 -2.57 -15.33 5.89
CA THR A 182 -2.16 -16.63 6.41
C THR A 182 -3.36 -17.55 6.64
N ASP A 183 -4.45 -17.02 7.18
CA ASP A 183 -5.67 -17.80 7.44
C ASP A 183 -6.38 -18.17 6.13
N LEU A 184 -6.37 -17.31 5.12
CA LEU A 184 -6.86 -17.63 3.77
C LEU A 184 -6.07 -18.82 3.17
N VAL A 185 -4.73 -18.74 3.21
CA VAL A 185 -3.85 -19.81 2.69
C VAL A 185 -4.08 -21.13 3.45
N ARG A 186 -4.22 -21.10 4.77
CA ARG A 186 -4.52 -22.30 5.59
C ARG A 186 -5.87 -22.94 5.23
N ARG A 187 -6.84 -22.15 4.77
CA ARG A 187 -8.12 -22.63 4.25
C ARG A 187 -8.04 -23.17 2.81
N GLY A 188 -6.85 -23.16 2.20
CA GLY A 188 -6.63 -23.62 0.83
C GLY A 188 -6.95 -22.57 -0.25
N VAL A 189 -7.19 -21.32 0.12
CA VAL A 189 -7.41 -20.24 -0.85
C VAL A 189 -6.11 -19.93 -1.57
N THR A 190 -6.16 -19.94 -2.89
CA THR A 190 -5.06 -19.55 -3.77
C THR A 190 -5.48 -18.39 -4.67
N ARG A 191 -4.54 -17.51 -5.00
CA ARG A 191 -4.80 -16.43 -5.95
C ARG A 191 -4.90 -16.99 -7.37
N GLU A 192 -6.03 -16.79 -8.00
CA GLU A 192 -6.23 -17.12 -9.40
C GLU A 192 -5.39 -16.20 -10.30
N LYS A 193 -4.56 -16.79 -11.13
CA LYS A 193 -3.70 -16.06 -12.06
C LYS A 193 -4.33 -16.15 -13.45
N ALA A 194 -5.02 -15.11 -13.86
CA ALA A 194 -5.46 -14.94 -15.24
C ALA A 194 -4.27 -14.35 -16.05
N ILE A 195 -3.26 -15.17 -16.31
CA ILE A 195 -2.19 -14.80 -17.22
C ILE A 195 -2.54 -15.43 -18.56
N GLU A 196 -3.01 -14.63 -19.50
CA GLU A 196 -3.12 -15.05 -20.90
C GLU A 196 -1.69 -15.11 -21.46
N LEU A 197 -1.17 -16.30 -21.58
CA LEU A 197 0.11 -16.52 -22.24
C LEU A 197 -0.13 -16.68 -23.73
N PRO A 198 0.76 -16.16 -24.60
CA PRO A 198 0.69 -16.47 -26.02
C PRO A 198 0.88 -17.98 -26.25
N PRO A 199 0.30 -18.55 -27.35
CA PRO A 199 0.33 -19.99 -27.59
C PRO A 199 1.73 -20.62 -27.54
N GLU A 200 2.75 -19.87 -28.00
CA GLU A 200 4.15 -20.31 -27.97
C GLU A 200 4.68 -20.48 -26.54
N ALA A 201 4.28 -19.61 -25.63
CA ALA A 201 4.68 -19.71 -24.22
C ALA A 201 3.95 -20.87 -23.51
N GLU A 202 2.75 -21.19 -23.91
CA GLU A 202 2.04 -22.38 -23.41
C GLU A 202 2.73 -23.68 -23.84
N ALA A 203 3.15 -23.79 -25.08
CA ALA A 203 3.90 -24.94 -25.60
C ALA A 203 5.21 -25.14 -24.81
N ILE A 204 6.00 -24.07 -24.61
CA ILE A 204 7.25 -24.10 -23.82
C ILE A 204 6.96 -24.53 -22.37
N ARG A 205 5.90 -24.04 -21.76
CA ARG A 205 5.49 -24.42 -20.39
C ARG A 205 5.22 -25.91 -20.28
N ASP A 206 4.55 -26.48 -21.25
CA ASP A 206 4.19 -27.90 -21.26
C ASP A 206 5.44 -28.79 -21.49
N GLU A 207 6.37 -28.37 -22.36
CA GLU A 207 7.67 -29.02 -22.52
C GLU A 207 8.48 -29.02 -21.22
N VAL A 208 8.56 -27.88 -20.52
CA VAL A 208 9.27 -27.74 -19.25
C VAL A 208 8.64 -28.64 -18.17
N ARG A 209 7.30 -28.72 -18.09
CA ARG A 209 6.60 -29.63 -17.18
C ARG A 209 6.92 -31.08 -17.48
N ALA A 210 6.83 -31.49 -18.74
CA ALA A 210 7.17 -32.86 -19.14
C ALA A 210 8.63 -33.22 -18.86
N PHE A 211 9.54 -32.26 -19.02
CA PHE A 211 10.95 -32.43 -18.62
C PHE A 211 11.09 -32.62 -17.12
N ALA A 212 10.45 -31.76 -16.30
CA ALA A 212 10.53 -31.82 -14.85
C ALA A 212 9.96 -33.12 -14.27
N GLU A 213 8.94 -33.71 -14.90
CA GLU A 213 8.39 -35.02 -14.50
C GLU A 213 9.33 -36.18 -14.81
N ARG A 214 10.18 -36.07 -15.83
CA ARG A 214 11.15 -37.12 -16.19
C ARG A 214 12.37 -37.18 -15.27
N ILE A 215 12.65 -36.08 -14.54
CA ILE A 215 13.85 -35.99 -13.67
C ILE A 215 13.48 -36.12 -12.18
N LYS A 216 12.20 -36.32 -11.85
CA LYS A 216 11.76 -36.72 -10.52
C LYS A 216 12.00 -38.21 -10.28
#